data_f7b4813d616369d13b8eeea0cc42b754
#
_entry.id   f7b4813d616369d13b8eeea0cc42b754
#
_cell.length_a   1.000
_cell.length_b   1.000
_cell.length_c   1.000
_cell.angle_alpha   90.00
_cell.angle_beta   90.00
_cell.angle_gamma   90.00
#
_symmetry.space_group_name_H-M   'P 1'
#
loop_
_entity.id
_entity.type
_entity.pdbx_description
1 polymer ?
#
loop_
_entity_poly.entity_id
_entity_poly.type
_entity_poly.pdbx_seq_one_letter_code
_entity_poly.pdbx_strand_id
1 'polypeptide(L)'
;KKVTREFIIVDLGDNAEASLPRKDLIQGEIYRVGDRIKGILEESVRENRGPQLVLSRSSKEMVSELFKLEVPEIAEEVIEIRAVAREAGARTKIAVKTNDARIDPVGACVGMRGSRVQAVSNELGNERIDIVVWEDDQAKLLVNTLAPAEILSIVMDDENQSMEVVVKDENLALAIGKSGQNIRLTSELLGWQIQIKGESCLLYTSDAADGVAGG
;
A
#
# COMPACT_ATOMS: atom_id res chain seq x y z
N LYS A 1 -6.81 -2.62 28.49
CA LYS A 1 -6.71 -3.06 29.89
C LYS A 1 -5.46 -2.54 30.58
N LYS A 2 -4.28 -2.57 29.95
CA LYS A 2 -3.01 -2.08 30.48
C LYS A 2 -2.13 -1.51 29.38
N VAL A 3 -1.48 -0.39 29.65
CA VAL A 3 -0.53 0.25 28.72
C VAL A 3 0.85 0.25 29.37
N THR A 4 1.83 -0.33 28.69
CA THR A 4 3.23 -0.39 29.13
C THR A 4 4.15 0.36 28.14
N ARG A 5 5.45 0.37 28.40
CA ARG A 5 6.45 0.96 27.50
C ARG A 5 6.65 0.14 26.23
N GLU A 6 6.49 -1.18 26.30
CA GLU A 6 6.80 -2.12 25.24
C GLU A 6 5.57 -2.59 24.47
N PHE A 7 4.43 -2.75 25.17
CA PHE A 7 3.20 -3.26 24.60
C PHE A 7 1.96 -2.74 25.30
N ILE A 8 0.83 -2.93 24.66
CA ILE A 8 -0.51 -2.67 25.18
C ILE A 8 -1.21 -4.01 25.38
N ILE A 9 -1.80 -4.23 26.56
CA ILE A 9 -2.68 -5.40 26.78
C ILE A 9 -4.11 -5.00 26.43
N VAL A 10 -4.66 -5.69 25.46
CA VAL A 10 -6.02 -5.51 24.95
C VAL A 10 -6.91 -6.63 25.52
N ASP A 11 -8.05 -6.24 26.06
CA ASP A 11 -9.08 -7.16 26.51
C ASP A 11 -9.98 -7.52 25.33
N LEU A 12 -10.07 -8.81 25.02
CA LEU A 12 -10.89 -9.32 23.91
C LEU A 12 -12.26 -9.81 24.37
N GLY A 13 -12.56 -9.75 25.68
CA GLY A 13 -13.73 -10.35 26.30
C GLY A 13 -13.47 -11.81 26.71
N ASP A 14 -14.41 -12.39 27.46
CA ASP A 14 -14.40 -13.81 27.92
C ASP A 14 -13.07 -14.27 28.57
N ASN A 15 -12.42 -13.37 29.31
CA ASN A 15 -11.10 -13.56 29.91
C ASN A 15 -9.93 -13.76 28.91
N ALA A 16 -10.14 -13.49 27.61
CA ALA A 16 -9.09 -13.51 26.62
C ALA A 16 -8.37 -12.15 26.55
N GLU A 17 -7.05 -12.20 26.46
CA GLU A 17 -6.19 -11.02 26.33
C GLU A 17 -5.24 -11.19 25.13
N ALA A 18 -4.95 -10.07 24.49
CA ALA A 18 -3.95 -10.00 23.46
C ALA A 18 -2.89 -8.93 23.79
N SER A 19 -1.68 -9.13 23.31
CA SER A 19 -0.64 -8.11 23.35
C SER A 19 -0.60 -7.38 22.01
N LEU A 20 -0.49 -6.07 22.05
CA LEU A 20 -0.21 -5.21 20.88
C LEU A 20 1.16 -4.55 21.11
N PRO A 21 2.22 -5.07 20.48
CA PRO A 21 3.55 -4.50 20.61
C PRO A 21 3.60 -3.07 20.08
N ARG A 22 4.44 -2.22 20.66
CA ARG A 22 4.59 -0.83 20.21
C ARG A 22 5.07 -0.69 18.77
N LYS A 23 5.87 -1.63 18.29
CA LYS A 23 6.34 -1.70 16.90
C LYS A 23 5.21 -1.95 15.89
N ASP A 24 4.11 -2.57 16.33
CA ASP A 24 2.95 -2.93 15.53
C ASP A 24 1.81 -1.91 15.65
N LEU A 25 2.05 -0.79 16.34
CA LEU A 25 1.21 0.41 16.29
C LEU A 25 1.51 1.24 15.04
N ILE A 26 0.54 2.05 14.66
CA ILE A 26 0.77 3.11 13.67
C ILE A 26 1.57 4.23 14.35
N GLN A 27 2.53 4.79 13.65
CA GLN A 27 3.38 5.84 14.19
C GLN A 27 2.55 7.05 14.67
N GLY A 28 2.78 7.47 15.91
CA GLY A 28 2.08 8.59 16.52
C GLY A 28 0.80 8.22 17.28
N GLU A 29 0.35 6.97 17.22
CA GLU A 29 -0.80 6.53 18.00
C GLU A 29 -0.51 6.48 19.50
N ILE A 30 -1.41 7.05 20.29
CA ILE A 30 -1.35 7.05 21.75
C ILE A 30 -2.67 6.51 22.27
N TYR A 31 -2.61 5.40 23.00
CA TYR A 31 -3.78 4.78 23.64
C TYR A 31 -3.71 4.88 25.16
N ARG A 32 -4.88 5.00 25.76
CA ARG A 32 -5.08 5.01 27.21
C ARG A 32 -5.90 3.81 27.63
N VAL A 33 -5.83 3.49 28.90
CA VAL A 33 -6.70 2.46 29.49
C VAL A 33 -8.15 2.87 29.33
N GLY A 34 -8.97 1.98 28.76
CA GLY A 34 -10.38 2.23 28.43
C GLY A 34 -10.65 2.55 26.96
N ASP A 35 -9.62 2.88 26.17
CA ASP A 35 -9.79 3.10 24.74
C ASP A 35 -10.13 1.78 24.03
N ARG A 36 -10.94 1.89 22.99
CA ARG A 36 -11.24 0.78 22.07
C ARG A 36 -10.24 0.78 20.93
N ILE A 37 -9.71 -0.40 20.63
CA ILE A 37 -8.70 -0.59 19.58
C ILE A 37 -9.21 -1.64 18.60
N LYS A 38 -9.12 -1.34 17.29
CA LYS A 38 -9.23 -2.34 16.23
C LYS A 38 -7.83 -2.82 15.87
N GLY A 39 -7.66 -4.09 15.69
CA GLY A 39 -6.38 -4.69 15.29
C GLY A 39 -6.59 -6.04 14.66
N ILE A 40 -5.59 -6.48 13.91
CA ILE A 40 -5.56 -7.80 13.31
C ILE A 40 -4.85 -8.77 14.24
N LEU A 41 -5.42 -9.94 14.41
CA LEU A 41 -4.75 -11.04 15.08
C LEU A 41 -3.73 -11.65 14.11
N GLU A 42 -2.45 -11.44 14.39
CA GLU A 42 -1.38 -11.95 13.49
C GLU A 42 -0.94 -13.34 13.86
N GLU A 43 -0.66 -13.56 15.14
CA GLU A 43 -0.05 -14.81 15.56
C GLU A 43 -0.45 -15.18 16.99
N SER A 44 -0.46 -16.48 17.29
CA SER A 44 -0.45 -16.98 18.64
C SER A 44 0.95 -17.45 19.00
N VAL A 45 1.60 -16.73 19.91
CA VAL A 45 2.93 -17.09 20.39
C VAL A 45 2.80 -18.04 21.59
N ARG A 46 3.46 -19.19 21.56
CA ARG A 46 3.54 -20.10 22.71
C ARG A 46 4.63 -19.63 23.67
N GLU A 47 4.30 -18.60 24.43
CA GLU A 47 5.16 -18.18 25.54
C GLU A 47 4.62 -18.72 26.88
N ASN A 48 5.53 -19.06 27.77
CA ASN A 48 5.17 -19.61 29.09
C ASN A 48 4.57 -18.56 30.05
N ARG A 49 4.60 -17.27 29.68
CA ARG A 49 4.06 -16.18 30.51
C ARG A 49 3.56 -15.04 29.61
N GLY A 50 2.35 -14.56 29.89
CA GLY A 50 1.72 -13.43 29.21
C GLY A 50 0.67 -13.82 28.16
N PRO A 51 0.05 -12.83 27.49
CA PRO A 51 -0.90 -13.08 26.43
C PRO A 51 -0.27 -13.81 25.27
N GLN A 52 -0.91 -14.88 24.82
CA GLN A 52 -0.45 -15.69 23.69
C GLN A 52 -0.90 -15.14 22.33
N LEU A 53 -1.87 -14.23 22.34
CA LEU A 53 -2.41 -13.61 21.13
C LEU A 53 -1.67 -12.29 20.88
N VAL A 54 -1.22 -12.09 19.65
CA VAL A 54 -0.52 -10.87 19.21
C VAL A 54 -1.35 -10.14 18.19
N LEU A 55 -1.62 -8.87 18.44
CA LEU A 55 -2.33 -7.98 17.52
C LEU A 55 -1.35 -7.08 16.79
N SER A 56 -1.74 -6.69 15.57
CA SER A 56 -1.07 -5.67 14.79
C SER A 56 -2.05 -4.63 14.25
N ARG A 57 -1.58 -3.39 14.12
CA ARG A 57 -2.25 -2.31 13.40
C ARG A 57 -1.44 -1.85 12.19
N SER A 58 -0.19 -2.27 12.11
CA SER A 58 0.73 -1.92 11.01
C SER A 58 0.72 -2.90 9.87
N SER A 59 0.07 -4.06 10.00
CA SER A 59 0.01 -5.08 8.95
C SER A 59 -0.81 -4.63 7.73
N LYS A 60 -0.54 -5.25 6.58
CA LYS A 60 -1.29 -4.99 5.33
C LYS A 60 -2.74 -5.48 5.43
N GLU A 61 -2.94 -6.58 6.13
CA GLU A 61 -4.24 -7.19 6.38
C GLU A 61 -5.19 -6.23 7.10
N MET A 62 -4.66 -5.35 7.94
CA MET A 62 -5.46 -4.31 8.62
C MET A 62 -6.20 -3.43 7.61
N VAL A 63 -5.56 -3.03 6.53
CA VAL A 63 -6.18 -2.22 5.47
C VAL A 63 -7.26 -3.02 4.76
N SER A 64 -6.97 -4.27 4.39
CA SER A 64 -7.92 -5.14 3.68
C SER A 64 -9.18 -5.39 4.50
N GLU A 65 -9.04 -5.68 5.79
CA GLU A 65 -10.18 -5.93 6.66
C GLU A 65 -11.00 -4.65 6.92
N LEU A 66 -10.36 -3.48 7.02
CA LEU A 66 -11.09 -2.22 7.12
C LEU A 66 -11.89 -1.91 5.86
N PHE A 67 -11.32 -2.15 4.67
CA PHE A 67 -12.07 -2.00 3.42
C PHE A 67 -13.22 -2.99 3.32
N LYS A 68 -13.05 -4.21 3.79
CA LYS A 68 -14.13 -5.22 3.83
C LYS A 68 -15.28 -4.78 4.76
N LEU A 69 -14.99 -4.07 5.85
CA LEU A 69 -16.01 -3.50 6.73
C LEU A 69 -16.76 -2.32 6.10
N GLU A 70 -16.05 -1.46 5.35
CA GLU A 70 -16.62 -0.22 4.79
C GLU A 70 -17.23 -0.39 3.39
N VAL A 71 -16.84 -1.43 2.64
CA VAL A 71 -17.22 -1.66 1.24
C VAL A 71 -17.97 -2.99 1.13
N PRO A 72 -19.32 -2.97 1.07
CA PRO A 72 -20.11 -4.19 0.97
C PRO A 72 -19.72 -5.06 -0.21
N GLU A 73 -19.37 -4.47 -1.35
CA GLU A 73 -18.96 -5.17 -2.56
C GLU A 73 -17.69 -6.00 -2.37
N ILE A 74 -16.82 -5.63 -1.43
CA ILE A 74 -15.65 -6.43 -1.03
C ILE A 74 -16.09 -7.57 -0.09
N ALA A 75 -16.97 -7.28 0.87
CA ALA A 75 -17.48 -8.30 1.78
C ALA A 75 -18.27 -9.41 1.06
N GLU A 76 -18.94 -9.07 -0.02
CA GLU A 76 -19.70 -9.97 -0.90
C GLU A 76 -18.85 -10.62 -2.01
N GLU A 77 -17.52 -10.38 -2.00
CA GLU A 77 -16.56 -10.92 -2.98
C GLU A 77 -16.82 -10.50 -4.43
N VAL A 78 -17.59 -9.43 -4.65
CA VAL A 78 -17.82 -8.84 -5.98
C VAL A 78 -16.61 -8.03 -6.43
N ILE A 79 -15.92 -7.40 -5.47
CA ILE A 79 -14.64 -6.71 -5.65
C ILE A 79 -13.59 -7.45 -4.82
N GLU A 80 -12.46 -7.75 -5.44
CA GLU A 80 -11.30 -8.38 -4.81
C GLU A 80 -10.18 -7.36 -4.59
N ILE A 81 -9.56 -7.36 -3.42
CA ILE A 81 -8.27 -6.70 -3.20
C ILE A 81 -7.17 -7.66 -3.63
N ARG A 82 -6.48 -7.35 -4.71
CA ARG A 82 -5.44 -8.21 -5.31
C ARG A 82 -4.06 -7.99 -4.73
N ALA A 83 -3.74 -6.77 -4.34
CA ALA A 83 -2.46 -6.43 -3.75
C ALA A 83 -2.58 -5.23 -2.82
N VAL A 84 -1.73 -5.19 -1.82
CA VAL A 84 -1.58 -4.09 -0.86
C VAL A 84 -0.10 -3.81 -0.66
N ALA A 85 0.29 -2.55 -0.82
CA ALA A 85 1.59 -2.04 -0.42
C ALA A 85 1.39 -0.95 0.62
N ARG A 86 2.06 -1.05 1.78
CA ARG A 86 1.77 -0.19 2.92
C ARG A 86 3.01 0.30 3.65
N GLU A 87 3.05 1.58 3.88
CA GLU A 87 3.89 2.23 4.88
C GLU A 87 2.97 2.80 5.96
N ALA A 88 2.84 2.04 7.06
CA ALA A 88 1.85 2.31 8.10
C ALA A 88 1.97 3.72 8.68
N GLY A 89 0.84 4.43 8.75
CA GLY A 89 0.76 5.82 9.21
C GLY A 89 1.18 6.87 8.18
N ALA A 90 1.66 6.47 7.02
CA ALA A 90 2.08 7.38 5.96
C ALA A 90 1.23 7.22 4.69
N ARG A 91 1.38 6.11 3.99
CA ARG A 91 0.69 5.89 2.71
C ARG A 91 0.49 4.41 2.43
N THR A 92 -0.64 4.10 1.82
CA THR A 92 -0.98 2.75 1.33
C THR A 92 -1.45 2.84 -0.11
N LYS A 93 -1.08 1.85 -0.91
CA LYS A 93 -1.65 1.58 -2.23
C LYS A 93 -2.37 0.26 -2.19
N ILE A 94 -3.61 0.22 -2.70
CA ILE A 94 -4.37 -1.02 -2.89
C ILE A 94 -4.74 -1.18 -4.35
N ALA A 95 -4.63 -2.39 -4.86
CA ALA A 95 -5.08 -2.74 -6.19
C ALA A 95 -6.32 -3.62 -6.11
N VAL A 96 -7.39 -3.20 -6.76
CA VAL A 96 -8.71 -3.82 -6.71
C VAL A 96 -9.16 -4.28 -8.09
N LYS A 97 -9.86 -5.42 -8.14
CA LYS A 97 -10.38 -6.03 -9.36
C LYS A 97 -11.85 -6.43 -9.16
N THR A 98 -12.63 -6.33 -10.21
CA THR A 98 -13.95 -6.95 -10.29
C THR A 98 -14.11 -7.71 -11.62
N ASN A 99 -14.89 -8.76 -11.59
CA ASN A 99 -15.29 -9.49 -12.80
C ASN A 99 -16.65 -9.02 -13.36
N ASP A 100 -17.34 -8.11 -12.65
CA ASP A 100 -18.60 -7.51 -13.12
C ASP A 100 -18.31 -6.18 -13.82
N ALA A 101 -18.44 -6.17 -15.14
CA ALA A 101 -18.18 -4.98 -15.96
C ALA A 101 -19.12 -3.78 -15.67
N ARG A 102 -20.18 -3.99 -14.90
CA ARG A 102 -21.13 -2.93 -14.49
C ARG A 102 -20.65 -2.16 -13.25
N ILE A 103 -19.64 -2.67 -12.58
CA ILE A 103 -19.13 -2.11 -11.33
C ILE A 103 -17.81 -1.43 -11.57
N ASP A 104 -17.71 -0.17 -11.13
CA ASP A 104 -16.43 0.53 -10.99
C ASP A 104 -15.80 0.16 -9.64
N PRO A 105 -14.73 -0.67 -9.61
CA PRO A 105 -14.17 -1.13 -8.36
C PRO A 105 -13.49 -0.01 -7.56
N VAL A 106 -12.89 0.97 -8.23
CA VAL A 106 -12.27 2.12 -7.57
C VAL A 106 -13.33 3.03 -6.99
N GLY A 107 -14.34 3.40 -7.78
CA GLY A 107 -15.45 4.24 -7.31
C GLY A 107 -16.21 3.63 -6.13
N ALA A 108 -16.42 2.32 -6.13
CA ALA A 108 -17.06 1.62 -5.01
C ALA A 108 -16.22 1.68 -3.72
N CYS A 109 -14.91 1.54 -3.82
CA CYS A 109 -14.01 1.62 -2.68
C CYS A 109 -13.82 3.05 -2.16
N VAL A 110 -13.82 4.05 -3.05
CA VAL A 110 -13.75 5.47 -2.69
C VAL A 110 -15.03 5.89 -1.97
N GLY A 111 -16.19 5.46 -2.50
CA GLY A 111 -17.48 5.82 -1.98
C GLY A 111 -17.92 7.24 -2.34
N MET A 112 -19.16 7.58 -2.02
CA MET A 112 -19.72 8.89 -2.32
C MET A 112 -18.89 9.99 -1.64
N ARG A 113 -18.35 10.92 -2.45
CA ARG A 113 -17.47 12.01 -1.98
C ARG A 113 -16.28 11.54 -1.14
N GLY A 114 -15.80 10.32 -1.39
CA GLY A 114 -14.67 9.75 -0.65
C GLY A 114 -15.01 9.22 0.75
N SER A 115 -16.29 9.04 1.08
CA SER A 115 -16.74 8.68 2.43
C SER A 115 -16.15 7.37 2.94
N ARG A 116 -16.08 6.34 2.08
CA ARG A 116 -15.59 5.02 2.47
C ARG A 116 -14.06 5.01 2.67
N VAL A 117 -13.31 5.53 1.69
CA VAL A 117 -11.85 5.61 1.82
C VAL A 117 -11.43 6.52 2.96
N GLN A 118 -12.19 7.60 3.22
CA GLN A 118 -11.92 8.50 4.35
C GLN A 118 -12.16 7.82 5.70
N ALA A 119 -13.20 6.98 5.82
CA ALA A 119 -13.44 6.20 7.03
C ALA A 119 -12.28 5.27 7.35
N VAL A 120 -11.76 4.55 6.34
CA VAL A 120 -10.56 3.71 6.49
C VAL A 120 -9.34 4.55 6.85
N SER A 121 -9.09 5.64 6.14
CA SER A 121 -7.97 6.55 6.40
C SER A 121 -7.99 7.08 7.84
N ASN A 122 -9.14 7.51 8.33
CA ASN A 122 -9.31 8.04 9.69
C ASN A 122 -8.99 6.98 10.76
N GLU A 123 -9.44 5.73 10.55
CA GLU A 123 -9.11 4.62 11.45
C GLU A 123 -7.60 4.35 11.50
N LEU A 124 -6.88 4.59 10.40
CA LEU A 124 -5.44 4.40 10.25
C LEU A 124 -4.61 5.66 10.58
N GLY A 125 -5.15 6.60 11.36
CA GLY A 125 -4.44 7.81 11.75
C GLY A 125 -4.22 8.81 10.61
N ASN A 126 -5.18 8.93 9.69
CA ASN A 126 -5.14 9.75 8.49
C ASN A 126 -4.09 9.31 7.45
N GLU A 127 -3.81 8.01 7.41
CA GLU A 127 -2.96 7.40 6.40
C GLU A 127 -3.52 7.66 4.98
N ARG A 128 -2.69 8.12 4.06
CA ARG A 128 -3.09 8.35 2.68
C ARG A 128 -3.30 7.02 1.97
N ILE A 129 -4.44 6.86 1.29
CA ILE A 129 -4.79 5.63 0.59
C ILE A 129 -5.01 5.92 -0.89
N ASP A 130 -4.22 5.27 -1.74
CA ASP A 130 -4.38 5.28 -3.19
C ASP A 130 -5.02 3.96 -3.62
N ILE A 131 -6.13 4.04 -4.34
CA ILE A 131 -6.85 2.88 -4.86
C ILE A 131 -6.67 2.84 -6.37
N VAL A 132 -6.17 1.71 -6.87
CA VAL A 132 -5.90 1.52 -8.30
C VAL A 132 -6.61 0.29 -8.85
N VAL A 133 -6.92 0.29 -10.14
CA VAL A 133 -7.46 -0.88 -10.82
C VAL A 133 -6.34 -1.89 -11.02
N TRP A 134 -6.58 -3.13 -10.60
CA TRP A 134 -5.68 -4.25 -10.90
C TRP A 134 -5.77 -4.61 -12.39
N GLU A 135 -4.61 -4.84 -12.97
CA GLU A 135 -4.45 -5.39 -14.31
C GLU A 135 -3.51 -6.59 -14.26
N ASP A 136 -3.83 -7.62 -15.02
CA ASP A 136 -2.96 -8.80 -15.11
C ASP A 136 -1.70 -8.51 -15.94
N ASP A 137 -1.79 -7.51 -16.83
CA ASP A 137 -0.65 -6.93 -17.56
C ASP A 137 0.11 -5.98 -16.62
N GLN A 138 1.36 -6.34 -16.33
CA GLN A 138 2.21 -5.59 -15.39
C GLN A 138 2.52 -4.17 -15.85
N ALA A 139 2.64 -3.94 -17.16
CA ALA A 139 2.86 -2.60 -17.68
C ALA A 139 1.63 -1.70 -17.48
N LYS A 140 0.43 -2.24 -17.70
CA LYS A 140 -0.81 -1.51 -17.44
C LYS A 140 -1.01 -1.26 -15.94
N LEU A 141 -0.73 -2.25 -15.10
CA LEU A 141 -0.79 -2.08 -13.65
C LEU A 141 0.17 -0.98 -13.18
N LEU A 142 1.39 -0.94 -13.73
CA LEU A 142 2.36 0.10 -13.45
C LEU A 142 1.81 1.49 -13.81
N VAL A 143 1.22 1.64 -15.00
CA VAL A 143 0.60 2.91 -15.44
C VAL A 143 -0.48 3.34 -14.47
N ASN A 144 -1.39 2.44 -14.09
CA ASN A 144 -2.46 2.73 -13.14
C ASN A 144 -1.90 3.14 -11.76
N THR A 145 -0.81 2.50 -11.32
CA THR A 145 -0.22 2.73 -9.99
C THR A 145 0.56 4.04 -9.91
N LEU A 146 1.18 4.47 -11.01
CA LEU A 146 1.94 5.73 -11.09
C LEU A 146 1.08 6.94 -11.49
N ALA A 147 -0.17 6.73 -11.91
CA ALA A 147 -1.06 7.85 -12.25
C ALA A 147 -1.11 8.88 -11.11
N PRO A 148 -1.15 10.17 -11.40
CA PRO A 148 -1.30 10.83 -12.70
C PRO A 148 0.02 11.12 -13.46
N ALA A 149 1.16 10.55 -13.08
CA ALA A 149 2.41 10.72 -13.82
C ALA A 149 2.30 10.11 -15.21
N GLU A 150 2.64 10.90 -16.25
CA GLU A 150 2.66 10.43 -17.63
C GLU A 150 3.91 9.60 -17.89
N ILE A 151 3.69 8.35 -18.30
CA ILE A 151 4.74 7.41 -18.68
C ILE A 151 4.94 7.49 -20.19
N LEU A 152 6.19 7.66 -20.62
CA LEU A 152 6.57 7.72 -22.03
C LEU A 152 6.97 6.35 -22.56
N SER A 153 7.72 5.57 -21.78
CA SER A 153 8.10 4.22 -22.16
C SER A 153 8.34 3.33 -20.95
N ILE A 154 8.18 2.03 -21.15
CA ILE A 154 8.46 0.98 -20.16
C ILE A 154 9.29 -0.09 -20.86
N VAL A 155 10.44 -0.41 -20.28
CA VAL A 155 11.25 -1.57 -20.68
C VAL A 155 11.17 -2.59 -19.56
N MET A 156 10.70 -3.80 -19.90
CA MET A 156 10.51 -4.88 -18.94
C MET A 156 11.60 -5.93 -19.13
N ASP A 157 12.14 -6.39 -18.03
CA ASP A 157 13.05 -7.53 -17.95
C ASP A 157 12.40 -8.60 -17.07
N ASP A 158 11.78 -9.57 -17.73
CA ASP A 158 11.04 -10.65 -17.07
C ASP A 158 11.97 -11.60 -16.29
N GLU A 159 13.21 -11.77 -16.73
CA GLU A 159 14.18 -12.65 -16.07
C GLU A 159 14.59 -12.10 -14.70
N ASN A 160 14.80 -10.78 -14.61
CA ASN A 160 15.20 -10.11 -13.39
C ASN A 160 14.01 -9.48 -12.64
N GLN A 161 12.79 -9.62 -13.16
CA GLN A 161 11.59 -8.95 -12.64
C GLN A 161 11.84 -7.45 -12.37
N SER A 162 12.39 -6.77 -13.36
CA SER A 162 12.71 -5.35 -13.29
C SER A 162 12.08 -4.56 -14.44
N MET A 163 11.74 -3.31 -14.15
CA MET A 163 11.19 -2.37 -15.11
C MET A 163 11.97 -1.08 -15.08
N GLU A 164 12.37 -0.60 -16.26
CA GLU A 164 12.87 0.74 -16.45
C GLU A 164 11.75 1.60 -17.06
N VAL A 165 11.42 2.67 -16.37
CA VAL A 165 10.28 3.53 -16.70
C VAL A 165 10.79 4.92 -17.03
N VAL A 166 10.41 5.44 -18.17
CA VAL A 166 10.71 6.81 -18.57
C VAL A 166 9.46 7.65 -18.46
N VAL A 167 9.55 8.74 -17.73
CA VAL A 167 8.49 9.72 -17.55
C VAL A 167 8.94 11.09 -18.06
N LYS A 168 7.98 12.00 -18.32
CA LYS A 168 8.32 13.38 -18.57
C LYS A 168 9.09 13.96 -17.39
N ASP A 169 10.07 14.82 -17.63
CA ASP A 169 10.88 15.41 -16.55
C ASP A 169 10.03 16.13 -15.50
N GLU A 170 8.97 16.81 -15.91
CA GLU A 170 8.00 17.45 -15.01
C GLU A 170 7.25 16.47 -14.10
N ASN A 171 7.12 15.20 -14.48
CA ASN A 171 6.45 14.15 -13.71
C ASN A 171 7.41 13.32 -12.86
N LEU A 172 8.71 13.49 -13.02
CA LEU A 172 9.73 12.67 -12.36
C LEU A 172 9.60 12.71 -10.83
N ALA A 173 9.49 13.92 -10.26
CA ALA A 173 9.33 14.09 -8.81
C ALA A 173 8.01 13.48 -8.30
N LEU A 174 6.94 13.55 -9.07
CA LEU A 174 5.64 12.96 -8.74
C LEU A 174 5.71 11.43 -8.75
N ALA A 175 6.33 10.85 -9.78
CA ALA A 175 6.45 9.41 -9.94
C ALA A 175 7.33 8.79 -8.83
N ILE A 176 8.44 9.41 -8.47
CA ILE A 176 9.32 8.97 -7.39
C ILE A 176 8.65 9.19 -6.02
N GLY A 177 8.03 10.35 -5.82
CA GLY A 177 7.44 10.77 -4.57
C GLY A 177 8.48 11.23 -3.53
N LYS A 178 7.99 11.80 -2.44
CA LYS A 178 8.82 12.26 -1.34
C LYS A 178 9.64 11.09 -0.77
N SER A 179 10.96 11.24 -0.72
CA SER A 179 11.89 10.21 -0.23
C SER A 179 11.73 8.84 -0.93
N GLY A 180 11.29 8.84 -2.20
CA GLY A 180 11.08 7.61 -2.96
C GLY A 180 9.86 6.78 -2.51
N GLN A 181 8.95 7.33 -1.74
CA GLN A 181 7.80 6.59 -1.18
C GLN A 181 6.89 6.05 -2.28
N ASN A 182 6.60 6.85 -3.30
CA ASN A 182 5.67 6.42 -4.35
C ASN A 182 6.24 5.26 -5.17
N ILE A 183 7.49 5.34 -5.60
CA ILE A 183 8.16 4.27 -6.35
C ILE A 183 8.33 3.00 -5.49
N ARG A 184 8.69 3.15 -4.20
CA ARG A 184 8.85 2.01 -3.29
C ARG A 184 7.54 1.25 -3.09
N LEU A 185 6.43 1.95 -2.85
CA LEU A 185 5.11 1.34 -2.72
C LEU A 185 4.63 0.72 -4.04
N THR A 186 4.92 1.35 -5.17
CA THR A 186 4.61 0.80 -6.50
C THR A 186 5.40 -0.49 -6.74
N SER A 187 6.69 -0.50 -6.44
CA SER A 187 7.54 -1.68 -6.55
C SER A 187 7.03 -2.83 -5.67
N GLU A 188 6.63 -2.54 -4.44
CA GLU A 188 6.05 -3.52 -3.52
C GLU A 188 4.69 -4.06 -4.01
N LEU A 189 3.83 -3.18 -4.55
CA LEU A 189 2.51 -3.57 -5.06
C LEU A 189 2.60 -4.52 -6.26
N LEU A 190 3.52 -4.25 -7.18
CA LEU A 190 3.74 -5.07 -8.38
C LEU A 190 4.60 -6.30 -8.10
N GLY A 191 5.46 -6.28 -7.08
CA GLY A 191 6.48 -7.30 -6.84
C GLY A 191 7.66 -7.22 -7.82
N TRP A 192 7.88 -6.04 -8.44
CA TRP A 192 8.94 -5.78 -9.43
C TRP A 192 9.89 -4.71 -8.94
N GLN A 193 11.15 -4.80 -9.35
CA GLN A 193 12.11 -3.70 -9.17
C GLN A 193 11.84 -2.63 -10.22
N ILE A 194 11.58 -1.40 -9.77
CA ILE A 194 11.21 -0.31 -10.67
C ILE A 194 12.25 0.80 -10.57
N GLN A 195 12.78 1.20 -11.73
CA GLN A 195 13.65 2.35 -11.90
C GLN A 195 12.94 3.39 -12.74
N ILE A 196 12.87 4.63 -12.26
CA ILE A 196 12.24 5.73 -12.97
C ILE A 196 13.31 6.73 -13.41
N LYS A 197 13.26 7.11 -14.68
CA LYS A 197 14.14 8.11 -15.30
C LYS A 197 13.31 9.20 -15.97
N GLY A 198 13.83 10.42 -15.98
CA GLY A 198 13.27 11.49 -16.80
C GLY A 198 13.69 11.33 -18.28
N GLU A 199 12.89 11.90 -19.19
CA GLU A 199 13.17 11.85 -20.63
C GLU A 199 14.53 12.46 -21.02
N SER A 200 14.98 13.48 -20.29
CA SER A 200 16.30 14.11 -20.53
C SER A 200 17.46 13.13 -20.31
N CYS A 201 17.30 12.09 -19.47
CA CYS A 201 18.33 11.07 -19.28
C CYS A 201 18.57 10.22 -20.54
N LEU A 202 17.58 10.08 -21.42
CA LEU A 202 17.72 9.33 -22.68
C LEU A 202 18.56 10.08 -23.71
N LEU A 203 18.49 11.41 -23.73
CA LEU A 203 19.20 12.24 -24.69
C LEU A 203 20.71 12.18 -24.49
N TYR A 204 21.17 12.06 -23.24
CA TYR A 204 22.62 11.98 -22.94
C TYR A 204 23.24 10.61 -23.28
N THR A 205 22.46 9.55 -23.38
CA THR A 205 22.97 8.21 -23.74
C THR A 205 23.04 8.02 -25.25
N SER A 206 22.21 8.71 -26.06
CA SER A 206 22.26 8.65 -27.51
C SER A 206 23.44 9.46 -28.09
N ASP A 207 23.77 10.62 -27.51
CA ASP A 207 24.90 11.45 -27.97
C ASP A 207 26.27 10.83 -27.64
N ALA A 208 26.34 9.93 -26.64
CA ALA A 208 27.57 9.22 -26.32
C ALA A 208 27.85 8.03 -27.25
N ALA A 209 26.85 7.53 -27.96
CA ALA A 209 27.00 6.43 -28.93
C ALA A 209 27.40 6.89 -30.33
N ASP A 210 27.11 8.13 -30.70
CA ASP A 210 27.45 8.71 -32.03
C ASP A 210 28.84 9.37 -32.07
N GLY A 211 29.56 9.42 -30.95
CA GLY A 211 30.88 10.05 -30.81
C GLY A 211 32.09 9.20 -31.14
N VAL A 212 31.96 7.95 -31.61
CA VAL A 212 33.08 7.03 -31.89
C VAL A 212 33.00 6.46 -33.32
N ALA A 213 32.92 7.35 -34.33
CA ALA A 213 33.18 6.99 -35.70
C ALA A 213 33.78 8.20 -36.45
N GLY A 214 35.09 8.42 -36.29
CA GLY A 214 35.81 9.47 -36.99
C GLY A 214 37.24 9.62 -36.51
N GLY A 215 38.10 8.73 -36.96
CA GLY A 215 39.54 8.87 -36.77
C GLY A 215 40.30 7.70 -37.40
#